data_bebe803fea2c026fd274c7b2ef5e9993
#
_entry.id   bebe803fea2c026fd274c7b2ef5e9993
#
_cell.length_a   1.000
_cell.length_b   1.000
_cell.length_c   1.000
_cell.angle_alpha   90.00
_cell.angle_beta   90.00
_cell.angle_gamma   90.00
#
_symmetry.space_group_name_H-M   'P 1'
#
loop_
_entity.id
_entity.type
_entity.pdbx_description
1 polymer ?
#
loop_
_entity_poly.entity_id
_entity_poly.type
_entity_poly.pdbx_seq_one_letter_code
_entity_poly.pdbx_strand_id
1 'polypeptide(L)'
;MTEPKTTDLLSVTDPYRTPTVFVNQVAGSGHLNGVVNITFATAQFTPNDGGTVDPDLVISARLRMDLFCAQSLYEHLGKIIEQTLKQQNATSH
;
A
#
# COMPACT_ATOMS: atom_id res chain seq x y z
N MET A 1 25.93 -8.39 -27.19
CA MET A 1 25.57 -7.19 -26.46
C MET A 1 24.15 -7.32 -25.92
N THR A 2 24.00 -7.33 -24.65
CA THR A 2 22.69 -7.49 -24.03
C THR A 2 21.98 -6.15 -24.02
N GLU A 3 20.74 -6.13 -24.51
CA GLU A 3 19.95 -4.92 -24.40
C GLU A 3 19.67 -4.63 -22.94
N PRO A 4 19.74 -3.37 -22.51
CA PRO A 4 19.39 -3.04 -21.13
C PRO A 4 17.92 -3.32 -20.88
N LYS A 5 17.61 -3.72 -19.66
CA LYS A 5 16.22 -3.88 -19.27
C LYS A 5 15.52 -2.53 -19.34
N THR A 6 14.22 -2.55 -19.62
CA THR A 6 13.45 -1.31 -19.71
C THR A 6 13.62 -0.46 -18.44
N THR A 7 13.71 -1.11 -17.27
CA THR A 7 13.90 -0.41 -15.99
C THR A 7 15.25 0.30 -15.90
N ASP A 8 16.27 -0.19 -16.64
CA ASP A 8 17.58 0.44 -16.65
C ASP A 8 17.60 1.73 -17.47
N LEU A 9 16.62 1.89 -18.37
CA LEU A 9 16.50 3.08 -19.20
C LEU A 9 15.61 4.15 -18.56
N LEU A 10 14.88 3.80 -17.52
CA LEU A 10 13.94 4.69 -16.88
C LEU A 10 14.53 5.19 -15.57
N SER A 11 14.48 6.49 -15.38
CA SER A 11 14.85 7.08 -14.10
C SER A 11 13.59 7.35 -13.30
N VAL A 12 13.68 7.12 -11.99
CA VAL A 12 12.59 7.42 -11.08
C VAL A 12 12.81 8.82 -10.52
N THR A 13 11.86 9.69 -10.74
CA THR A 13 11.94 11.06 -10.25
C THR A 13 10.70 11.39 -9.44
N ASP A 14 10.81 12.38 -8.59
CA ASP A 14 9.71 12.86 -7.78
C ASP A 14 9.63 14.39 -7.85
N PRO A 15 9.32 14.95 -9.05
CA PRO A 15 9.33 16.40 -9.24
C PRO A 15 8.26 17.12 -8.43
N TYR A 16 7.20 16.44 -8.04
CA TYR A 16 6.07 17.04 -7.35
C TYR A 16 6.10 16.80 -5.84
N ARG A 17 7.17 16.20 -5.34
CA ARG A 17 7.32 15.89 -3.92
C ARG A 17 6.10 15.14 -3.38
N THR A 18 5.82 14.00 -3.98
CA THR A 18 4.68 13.19 -3.64
C THR A 18 4.69 12.82 -2.16
N PRO A 19 3.61 13.09 -1.43
CA PRO A 19 3.59 12.82 -0.01
C PRO A 19 3.54 11.34 0.31
N THR A 20 4.11 10.98 1.44
CA THR A 20 3.97 9.65 2.00
C THR A 20 2.67 9.60 2.80
N VAL A 21 1.85 8.61 2.53
CA VAL A 21 0.56 8.46 3.20
C VAL A 21 0.59 7.17 4.02
N PHE A 22 0.21 7.28 5.28
CA PHE A 22 0.05 6.11 6.13
C PHE A 22 -1.38 5.60 6.00
N VAL A 23 -1.53 4.29 5.79
CA VAL A 23 -2.83 3.63 5.76
C VAL A 23 -2.74 2.35 6.57
N ASN A 24 -3.81 1.98 7.24
CA ASN A 24 -3.84 0.76 8.03
C ASN A 24 -5.08 -0.09 7.75
N GLN A 25 -5.88 0.28 6.75
CA GLN A 25 -7.06 -0.48 6.36
C GLN A 25 -7.19 -0.49 4.85
N VAL A 26 -7.62 -1.62 4.31
CA VAL A 26 -8.10 -1.68 2.94
C VAL A 26 -9.62 -1.56 3.02
N ALA A 27 -10.13 -0.41 2.62
CA ALA A 27 -11.56 -0.14 2.72
C ALA A 27 -12.36 -0.80 1.61
N GLY A 28 -11.73 -1.03 0.47
CA GLY A 28 -12.38 -1.70 -0.64
C GLY A 28 -11.43 -1.96 -1.77
N SER A 29 -11.79 -2.89 -2.63
CA SER A 29 -11.01 -3.22 -3.81
C SER A 29 -11.94 -3.77 -4.88
N GLY A 30 -11.51 -3.66 -6.13
CA GLY A 30 -12.27 -4.19 -7.24
C GLY A 30 -11.53 -3.98 -8.55
N HIS A 31 -12.17 -4.38 -9.62
CA HIS A 31 -11.59 -4.21 -10.94
C HIS A 31 -12.69 -3.96 -11.97
N LEU A 32 -12.34 -3.24 -13.01
CA LEU A 32 -13.21 -3.00 -14.14
C LEU A 32 -12.34 -2.78 -15.36
N ASN A 33 -12.62 -3.55 -16.44
CA ASN A 33 -11.90 -3.43 -17.71
C ASN A 33 -10.37 -3.52 -17.56
N GLY A 34 -9.91 -4.44 -16.72
CA GLY A 34 -8.48 -4.65 -16.52
C GLY A 34 -7.80 -3.62 -15.62
N VAL A 35 -8.57 -2.70 -15.04
CA VAL A 35 -8.04 -1.72 -14.11
C VAL A 35 -8.38 -2.16 -12.69
N VAL A 36 -7.37 -2.30 -11.86
CA VAL A 36 -7.53 -2.67 -10.45
C VAL A 36 -7.63 -1.39 -9.63
N ASN A 37 -8.62 -1.34 -8.74
CA ASN A 37 -8.84 -0.19 -7.86
C ASN A 37 -8.73 -0.66 -6.42
N ILE A 38 -7.97 0.07 -5.61
CA ILE A 38 -7.84 -0.20 -4.19
C ILE A 38 -8.07 1.11 -3.44
N THR A 39 -8.97 1.07 -2.47
CA THR A 39 -9.23 2.21 -1.60
C THR A 39 -8.68 1.90 -0.22
N PHE A 40 -7.84 2.79 0.27
CA PHE A 40 -7.20 2.67 1.57
C PHE A 40 -7.80 3.67 2.54
N ALA A 41 -7.84 3.27 3.79
CA ALA A 41 -8.33 4.14 4.85
C ALA A 41 -7.39 4.10 6.04
N THR A 42 -7.52 5.08 6.89
CA THR A 42 -6.82 5.13 8.15
C THR A 42 -7.86 5.06 9.26
N ALA A 43 -7.70 4.09 10.15
CA ALA A 43 -8.55 3.99 11.32
C ALA A 43 -8.07 5.00 12.35
N GLN A 44 -8.95 5.89 12.76
CA GLN A 44 -8.69 6.89 13.78
C GLN A 44 -9.59 6.62 14.96
N PHE A 45 -9.07 6.86 16.14
CA PHE A 45 -9.81 6.63 17.39
C PHE A 45 -9.99 7.96 18.08
N THR A 46 -11.23 8.42 18.15
CA THR A 46 -11.55 9.69 18.79
C THR A 46 -12.20 9.40 20.15
N PRO A 47 -11.59 9.84 21.26
CA PRO A 47 -12.21 9.64 22.57
C PRO A 47 -13.50 10.47 22.68
N ASN A 48 -14.51 9.88 23.28
CA ASN A 48 -15.76 10.59 23.54
C ASN A 48 -15.88 10.93 25.02
N ASP A 49 -16.95 11.67 25.37
CA ASP A 49 -17.13 12.16 26.73
C ASP A 49 -17.36 11.05 27.76
N GLY A 50 -17.75 9.88 27.31
CA GLY A 50 -17.97 8.73 28.19
C GLY A 50 -16.73 7.92 28.50
N GLY A 51 -15.57 8.33 28.00
CA GLY A 51 -14.32 7.59 28.18
C GLY A 51 -14.13 6.43 27.22
N THR A 52 -15.05 6.22 26.30
CA THR A 52 -14.91 5.22 25.25
C THR A 52 -14.26 5.86 24.02
N VAL A 53 -13.81 5.02 23.08
CA VAL A 53 -13.16 5.48 21.87
C VAL A 53 -13.97 5.01 20.69
N ASP A 54 -14.40 5.94 19.84
CA ASP A 54 -15.14 5.64 18.64
C ASP A 54 -14.17 5.51 17.45
N PRO A 55 -14.19 4.38 16.76
CA PRO A 55 -13.36 4.25 15.57
C PRO A 55 -13.99 4.96 14.36
N ASP A 56 -13.19 5.71 13.66
CA ASP A 56 -13.55 6.32 12.38
C ASP A 56 -12.62 5.82 11.30
N LEU A 57 -13.19 5.45 10.16
CA LEU A 57 -12.39 5.11 8.99
C LEU A 57 -12.41 6.30 8.03
N VAL A 58 -11.24 6.88 7.82
CA VAL A 58 -11.09 8.01 6.91
C VAL A 58 -10.36 7.54 5.67
N ILE A 59 -10.96 7.73 4.50
CA ILE A 59 -10.32 7.37 3.25
C ILE A 59 -9.11 8.26 3.05
N SER A 60 -7.94 7.63 2.91
CA SER A 60 -6.67 8.34 2.87
C SER A 60 -5.98 8.26 1.51
N ALA A 61 -6.27 7.23 0.73
CA ALA A 61 -5.66 7.06 -0.58
C ALA A 61 -6.51 6.15 -1.45
N ARG A 62 -6.47 6.42 -2.74
CA ARG A 62 -7.06 5.55 -3.75
C ARG A 62 -6.03 5.31 -4.83
N LEU A 63 -5.85 4.04 -5.19
CA LEU A 63 -4.93 3.65 -6.23
C LEU A 63 -5.69 2.98 -7.37
N ARG A 64 -5.30 3.32 -8.57
CA ARG A 64 -5.75 2.62 -9.77
C ARG A 64 -4.51 2.14 -10.50
N MET A 65 -4.54 0.92 -10.96
CA MET A 65 -3.38 0.34 -11.62
C MET A 65 -3.81 -0.68 -12.66
N ASP A 66 -2.95 -0.91 -13.64
CA ASP A 66 -3.21 -1.98 -14.58
C ASP A 66 -2.87 -3.33 -13.95
N LEU A 67 -3.21 -4.39 -14.64
CA LEU A 67 -3.02 -5.74 -14.10
C LEU A 67 -1.56 -6.07 -13.87
N PHE A 68 -0.66 -5.62 -14.75
CA PHE A 68 0.77 -5.89 -14.59
C PHE A 68 1.32 -5.22 -13.34
N CYS A 69 0.91 -3.99 -13.09
CA CYS A 69 1.29 -3.29 -11.87
C CYS A 69 0.73 -4.00 -10.63
N ALA A 70 -0.52 -4.45 -10.70
CA ALA A 70 -1.14 -5.17 -9.60
C ALA A 70 -0.42 -6.47 -9.28
N GLN A 71 -0.01 -7.22 -10.31
CA GLN A 71 0.75 -8.45 -10.12
C GLN A 71 2.12 -8.17 -9.52
N SER A 72 2.78 -7.12 -9.99
CA SER A 72 4.07 -6.71 -9.44
C SER A 72 3.94 -6.31 -7.98
N LEU A 73 2.89 -5.54 -7.66
CA LEU A 73 2.61 -5.14 -6.28
C LEU A 73 2.38 -6.37 -5.39
N TYR A 74 1.62 -7.32 -5.87
CA TYR A 74 1.36 -8.55 -5.14
C TYR A 74 2.67 -9.28 -4.79
N GLU A 75 3.57 -9.41 -5.76
CA GLU A 75 4.83 -10.09 -5.55
C GLU A 75 5.73 -9.33 -4.57
N HIS A 76 5.82 -8.02 -4.73
CA HIS A 76 6.63 -7.19 -3.84
C HIS A 76 6.09 -7.20 -2.41
N LEU A 77 4.78 -7.05 -2.26
CA LEU A 77 4.15 -7.09 -0.93
C LEU A 77 4.35 -8.44 -0.27
N GLY A 78 4.23 -9.53 -1.03
CA GLY A 78 4.44 -10.86 -0.49
C GLY A 78 5.82 -11.03 0.11
N LYS A 79 6.84 -10.56 -0.59
CA LYS A 79 8.22 -10.62 -0.11
C LYS A 79 8.43 -9.76 1.13
N ILE A 80 7.90 -8.55 1.13
CA ILE A 80 8.05 -7.63 2.26
C ILE A 80 7.35 -8.21 3.49
N ILE A 81 6.14 -8.73 3.32
CA ILE A 81 5.39 -9.34 4.42
C ILE A 81 6.15 -10.53 5.00
N GLU A 82 6.67 -11.39 4.13
CA GLU A 82 7.43 -12.55 4.57
C GLU A 82 8.65 -12.14 5.38
N GLN A 83 9.41 -11.17 4.89
CA GLN A 83 10.59 -10.67 5.59
C GLN A 83 10.23 -10.03 6.93
N THR A 84 9.16 -9.25 6.95
CA THR A 84 8.70 -8.57 8.16
C THR A 84 8.29 -9.58 9.22
N LEU A 85 7.55 -10.61 8.84
CA LEU A 85 7.11 -11.66 9.77
C LEU A 85 8.29 -12.46 10.30
N LYS A 86 9.27 -12.78 9.47
CA LYS A 86 10.48 -13.47 9.91
C LYS A 86 11.25 -12.63 10.93
N GLN A 87 11.35 -11.33 10.69
CA GLN A 87 12.05 -10.44 11.59
C GLN A 87 11.34 -10.32 12.93
N GLN A 88 10.00 -10.23 12.92
CA GLN A 88 9.22 -10.21 14.15
C GLN A 88 9.36 -11.52 14.95
N ASN A 89 9.35 -12.64 14.26
CA ASN A 89 9.51 -13.93 14.91
C ASN A 89 10.91 -14.09 15.51
N ALA A 90 11.92 -13.52 14.87
CA ALA A 90 13.30 -13.57 15.37
C ALA A 90 13.48 -12.72 16.62
N THR A 91 12.69 -11.67 16.79
CA THR A 91 12.80 -10.74 17.92
C THR A 91 11.82 -11.02 19.04
N SER A 92 10.80 -11.84 18.80
CA SER A 92 9.79 -12.13 19.83
C SER A 92 10.20 -13.38 20.62
N HIS A 93 10.99 -13.16 21.62
CA HIS A 93 11.42 -14.23 22.53
C HIS A 93 10.81 -14.02 23.90
#